data_87b3bc42ba431a06f9432f1e84878399
#
_entry.id   87b3bc42ba431a06f9432f1e84878399
#
_cell.length_a   1.000
_cell.length_b   1.000
_cell.length_c   1.000
_cell.angle_alpha   90.00
_cell.angle_beta   90.00
_cell.angle_gamma   90.00
#
_symmetry.space_group_name_H-M   'P 1'
#
loop_
_entity.id
_entity.type
_entity.pdbx_description
1 polymer ?
#
loop_
_entity_poly.entity_id
_entity_poly.type
_entity_poly.pdbx_seq_one_letter_code
_entity_poly.pdbx_strand_id
1 'polypeptide(L)'
;MLYNFPSNFIFCTKVRNHEQLKKKLLPQIYANESSITYKGQYQDSITNYFEENNILLDMEKEIYHNVVWDPFNEMLEDPNLNIVHRPQESKLQSMWYNVYRDGKCWHKTHTHPSSTFSGIYLLHLEGENGTVFTQLGHQLFEMNYNTKNNVEGEVIIFPSSLPHSVVSFGTHKVSISFNIMSRNEKYGNIF
;
A
#
# COMPACT_ATOMS: atom_id res chain seq x y z
N MET A 1 -3.46 12.39 -33.90
CA MET A 1 -3.49 11.08 -33.24
C MET A 1 -3.13 11.33 -31.77
N LEU A 2 -4.00 10.99 -30.83
CA LEU A 2 -3.75 11.20 -29.41
C LEU A 2 -3.35 9.87 -28.78
N TYR A 3 -2.18 9.82 -28.17
CA TYR A 3 -1.76 8.68 -27.35
C TYR A 3 -2.01 9.05 -25.88
N ASN A 4 -2.90 8.32 -25.24
CA ASN A 4 -3.15 8.48 -23.81
C ASN A 4 -2.36 7.38 -23.07
N PHE A 5 -1.43 7.81 -22.22
CA PHE A 5 -0.71 6.89 -21.32
C PHE A 5 -1.27 7.06 -19.91
N PRO A 6 -2.19 6.20 -19.47
CA PRO A 6 -2.68 6.25 -18.11
C PRO A 6 -1.52 5.85 -17.17
N SER A 7 -0.81 6.87 -16.70
CA SER A 7 0.33 6.67 -15.79
C SER A 7 -0.07 6.59 -14.32
N ASN A 8 -1.28 7.03 -13.99
CA ASN A 8 -1.74 7.15 -12.61
C ASN A 8 -3.14 6.53 -12.47
N PHE A 9 -3.23 5.55 -11.59
CA PHE A 9 -4.49 4.95 -11.19
C PHE A 9 -4.40 4.56 -9.71
N ILE A 10 -5.56 4.36 -9.10
CA ILE A 10 -5.71 3.79 -7.77
C ILE A 10 -6.75 2.69 -7.92
N PHE A 11 -6.36 1.48 -7.65
CA PHE A 11 -7.23 0.31 -7.62
C PHE A 11 -7.54 -0.05 -6.18
N CYS A 12 -8.82 -0.21 -5.85
CA CYS A 12 -9.28 -0.57 -4.51
C CYS A 12 -10.14 -1.82 -4.59
N THR A 13 -9.84 -2.78 -3.73
CA THR A 13 -10.65 -3.99 -3.59
C THR A 13 -10.69 -4.47 -2.15
N LYS A 14 -11.73 -5.23 -1.79
CA LYS A 14 -11.91 -5.77 -0.43
C LYS A 14 -11.14 -7.07 -0.26
N VAL A 15 -10.42 -7.16 0.86
CA VAL A 15 -9.74 -8.39 1.26
C VAL A 15 -10.77 -9.42 1.73
N ARG A 16 -10.70 -10.60 1.15
CA ARG A 16 -11.50 -11.74 1.63
C ARG A 16 -11.06 -12.09 3.05
N ASN A 17 -12.02 -12.48 3.88
CA ASN A 17 -11.77 -12.89 5.28
C ASN A 17 -11.11 -11.79 6.14
N HIS A 18 -11.33 -10.51 5.84
CA HIS A 18 -10.75 -9.38 6.56
C HIS A 18 -10.86 -9.52 8.08
N GLU A 19 -12.05 -9.82 8.61
CA GLU A 19 -12.27 -9.94 10.06
C GLU A 19 -11.43 -11.03 10.72
N GLN A 20 -11.20 -12.15 10.02
CA GLN A 20 -10.36 -13.23 10.52
C GLN A 20 -8.89 -12.83 10.52
N LEU A 21 -8.44 -12.19 9.42
CA LEU A 21 -7.08 -11.66 9.31
C LEU A 21 -6.84 -10.58 10.38
N LYS A 22 -7.77 -9.68 10.59
CA LYS A 22 -7.67 -8.63 11.60
C LYS A 22 -7.49 -9.21 13.00
N LYS A 23 -8.34 -10.17 13.39
CA LYS A 23 -8.24 -10.86 14.70
C LYS A 23 -6.90 -11.55 14.89
N LYS A 24 -6.31 -12.08 13.82
CA LYS A 24 -5.04 -12.80 13.87
C LYS A 24 -3.84 -11.86 13.90
N LEU A 25 -3.85 -10.81 13.07
CA LEU A 25 -2.69 -9.96 12.82
C LEU A 25 -2.51 -8.85 13.86
N LEU A 26 -3.60 -8.19 14.29
CA LEU A 26 -3.48 -7.07 15.22
C LEU A 26 -2.76 -7.42 16.52
N PRO A 27 -3.08 -8.54 17.23
CA PRO A 27 -2.36 -8.90 18.44
C PRO A 27 -0.87 -9.13 18.21
N GLN A 28 -0.50 -9.69 17.07
CA GLN A 28 0.90 -9.96 16.72
C GLN A 28 1.65 -8.68 16.41
N ILE A 29 1.03 -7.76 15.65
CA ILE A 29 1.60 -6.44 15.38
C ILE A 29 1.82 -5.69 16.69
N TYR A 30 0.83 -5.67 17.58
CA TYR A 30 0.96 -4.96 18.86
C TYR A 30 1.99 -5.59 19.82
N ALA A 31 2.14 -6.91 19.81
CA ALA A 31 3.16 -7.59 20.62
C ALA A 31 4.59 -7.23 20.15
N ASN A 32 4.76 -6.82 18.91
CA ASN A 32 6.04 -6.49 18.30
C ASN A 32 6.29 -4.98 18.15
N GLU A 33 5.40 -4.14 18.63
CA GLU A 33 5.55 -2.67 18.56
C GLU A 33 6.75 -2.10 19.34
N SER A 34 7.39 -2.88 20.17
CA SER A 34 8.34 -2.42 21.17
C SER A 34 9.66 -1.85 20.61
N SER A 35 9.92 -1.98 19.32
CA SER A 35 11.28 -1.76 18.86
C SER A 35 11.54 -0.45 18.14
N ILE A 36 10.60 0.17 17.41
CA ILE A 36 11.01 1.30 16.56
C ILE A 36 9.98 2.41 16.49
N THR A 37 10.19 3.46 17.28
CA THR A 37 9.61 4.78 17.03
C THR A 37 10.53 5.55 16.08
N TYR A 38 10.10 5.76 14.85
CA TYR A 38 10.89 6.52 13.89
C TYR A 38 10.58 8.00 13.99
N LYS A 39 11.58 8.79 14.43
CA LYS A 39 11.51 10.26 14.41
C LYS A 39 12.06 10.76 13.09
N GLY A 40 11.31 11.55 12.35
CA GLY A 40 11.76 12.13 11.09
C GLY A 40 10.72 12.17 10.00
N GLN A 41 10.78 11.22 9.05
CA GLN A 41 9.77 11.15 7.97
C GLN A 41 8.45 10.54 8.44
N TYR A 42 8.47 9.82 9.54
CA TYR A 42 7.35 9.13 10.19
C TYR A 42 7.20 9.67 11.59
N GLN A 43 6.50 10.78 11.74
CA GLN A 43 6.32 11.34 13.07
C GLN A 43 5.35 10.44 13.86
N ASP A 44 5.84 9.92 14.98
CA ASP A 44 5.10 9.13 15.97
C ASP A 44 4.40 7.86 15.43
N SER A 45 4.76 7.37 14.24
CA SER A 45 4.33 6.09 13.74
C SER A 45 5.33 4.98 14.08
N ILE A 46 4.80 3.78 14.32
CA ILE A 46 5.58 2.58 14.58
C ILE A 46 5.58 1.75 13.29
N THR A 47 6.75 1.34 12.82
CA THR A 47 6.89 0.55 11.59
C THR A 47 8.04 -0.44 11.70
N ASN A 48 7.87 -1.62 11.12
CA ASN A 48 8.94 -2.61 10.99
C ASN A 48 9.64 -2.58 9.63
N TYR A 49 9.47 -1.51 8.85
CA TYR A 49 10.08 -1.38 7.52
C TYR A 49 11.60 -1.60 7.50
N PHE A 50 12.28 -1.25 8.58
CA PHE A 50 13.74 -1.31 8.70
C PHE A 50 14.25 -2.55 9.45
N GLU A 51 13.37 -3.48 9.81
CA GLU A 51 13.77 -4.70 10.51
C GLU A 51 14.21 -5.77 9.51
N GLU A 52 15.36 -6.40 9.79
CA GLU A 52 15.88 -7.51 8.97
C GLU A 52 14.96 -8.75 9.04
N ASN A 53 14.32 -8.96 10.19
CA ASN A 53 13.35 -10.04 10.41
C ASN A 53 11.93 -9.47 10.36
N ASN A 54 11.40 -9.31 9.15
CA ASN A 54 10.03 -8.84 8.99
C ASN A 54 9.05 -9.98 9.31
N ILE A 55 8.36 -9.86 10.45
CA ILE A 55 7.39 -10.85 10.95
C ILE A 55 6.30 -11.18 9.91
N LEU A 56 5.93 -10.21 9.08
CA LEU A 56 4.92 -10.42 8.05
C LEU A 56 5.41 -11.33 6.90
N LEU A 57 6.72 -11.50 6.73
CA LEU A 57 7.28 -12.44 5.76
C LEU A 57 7.19 -13.89 6.22
N ASP A 58 7.23 -14.12 7.53
CA ASP A 58 7.08 -15.45 8.14
C ASP A 58 5.61 -15.83 8.35
N MET A 59 4.69 -14.87 8.20
CA MET A 59 3.26 -15.10 8.35
C MET A 59 2.68 -15.73 7.10
N GLU A 60 2.18 -16.92 7.28
CA GLU A 60 1.39 -17.81 6.41
C GLU A 60 1.00 -17.33 5.02
N LYS A 61 1.04 -18.26 4.08
CA LYS A 61 0.60 -18.13 2.67
C LYS A 61 -0.73 -17.39 2.48
N GLU A 62 -1.63 -17.45 3.46
CA GLU A 62 -2.93 -16.75 3.41
C GLU A 62 -2.81 -15.24 3.29
N ILE A 63 -1.84 -14.60 3.98
CA ILE A 63 -1.64 -13.15 3.87
C ILE A 63 -1.13 -12.79 2.48
N TYR A 64 -0.19 -13.57 1.98
CA TYR A 64 0.33 -13.37 0.62
C TYR A 64 -0.79 -13.47 -0.42
N HIS A 65 -1.65 -14.48 -0.33
CA HIS A 65 -2.73 -14.64 -1.30
C HIS A 65 -3.80 -13.58 -1.10
N ASN A 66 -4.40 -13.50 0.08
CA ASN A 66 -5.58 -12.65 0.31
C ASN A 66 -5.28 -11.15 0.28
N VAL A 67 -4.07 -10.72 0.67
CA VAL A 67 -3.72 -9.30 0.79
C VAL A 67 -2.91 -8.81 -0.41
N VAL A 68 -2.08 -9.66 -1.01
CA VAL A 68 -1.19 -9.25 -2.10
C VAL A 68 -1.66 -9.79 -3.45
N TRP A 69 -1.65 -11.13 -3.61
CA TRP A 69 -1.77 -11.70 -4.95
C TRP A 69 -3.19 -11.71 -5.49
N ASP A 70 -4.20 -12.00 -4.69
CA ASP A 70 -5.60 -11.97 -5.15
C ASP A 70 -5.98 -10.54 -5.58
N PRO A 71 -5.76 -9.48 -4.75
CA PRO A 71 -5.98 -8.10 -5.17
C PRO A 71 -5.15 -7.66 -6.37
N PHE A 72 -3.90 -8.10 -6.46
CA PHE A 72 -3.03 -7.76 -7.58
C PHE A 72 -3.50 -8.38 -8.89
N ASN A 73 -3.91 -9.65 -8.87
CA ASN A 73 -4.47 -10.32 -10.04
C ASN A 73 -5.80 -9.70 -10.46
N GLU A 74 -6.67 -9.37 -9.50
CA GLU A 74 -7.93 -8.67 -9.78
C GLU A 74 -7.66 -7.31 -10.47
N MET A 75 -6.67 -6.56 -10.00
CA MET A 75 -6.24 -5.32 -10.65
C MET A 75 -5.77 -5.55 -12.09
N LEU A 76 -4.95 -6.59 -12.33
CA LEU A 76 -4.45 -6.90 -13.67
C LEU A 76 -5.56 -7.32 -14.65
N GLU A 77 -6.66 -7.83 -14.14
CA GLU A 77 -7.82 -8.29 -14.91
C GLU A 77 -8.86 -7.19 -15.11
N ASP A 78 -8.73 -6.04 -14.44
CA ASP A 78 -9.69 -4.94 -14.57
C ASP A 78 -9.64 -4.35 -16.00
N PRO A 79 -10.75 -4.43 -16.75
CA PRO A 79 -10.81 -3.97 -18.13
C PRO A 79 -10.63 -2.45 -18.27
N ASN A 80 -10.85 -1.69 -17.22
CA ASN A 80 -10.72 -0.23 -17.25
C ASN A 80 -9.27 0.22 -17.13
N LEU A 81 -8.38 -0.62 -16.61
CA LEU A 81 -6.97 -0.25 -16.44
C LEU A 81 -6.16 -0.37 -17.74
N ASN A 82 -6.67 -1.07 -18.77
CA ASN A 82 -5.98 -1.24 -20.07
C ASN A 82 -4.49 -1.57 -19.90
N ILE A 83 -4.14 -2.43 -18.96
CA ILE A 83 -2.75 -2.86 -18.77
C ILE A 83 -2.39 -3.76 -19.96
N VAL A 84 -1.79 -3.15 -20.97
CA VAL A 84 -1.46 -3.79 -22.27
C VAL A 84 -0.43 -4.91 -22.11
N HIS A 85 0.37 -4.84 -21.07
CA HIS A 85 1.38 -5.84 -20.74
C HIS A 85 1.10 -6.43 -19.37
N ARG A 86 0.57 -7.65 -19.36
CA ARG A 86 0.57 -8.45 -18.13
C ARG A 86 2.03 -8.82 -17.84
N PRO A 87 2.54 -8.47 -16.68
CA PRO A 87 3.89 -8.88 -16.31
C PRO A 87 3.97 -10.40 -16.29
N GLN A 88 4.93 -10.96 -17.01
CA GLN A 88 5.13 -12.40 -17.03
C GLN A 88 5.69 -12.91 -15.70
N GLU A 89 6.37 -12.04 -14.98
CA GLU A 89 6.92 -12.34 -13.67
C GLU A 89 6.71 -11.16 -12.72
N SER A 90 6.08 -11.44 -11.59
CA SER A 90 5.90 -10.48 -10.50
C SER A 90 6.40 -11.08 -9.20
N LYS A 91 7.13 -10.29 -8.42
CA LYS A 91 7.68 -10.70 -7.13
C LYS A 91 7.27 -9.70 -6.05
N LEU A 92 6.85 -10.22 -4.91
CA LEU A 92 6.77 -9.41 -3.71
C LEU A 92 8.19 -9.03 -3.30
N GLN A 93 8.46 -7.73 -3.28
CA GLN A 93 9.79 -7.19 -2.98
C GLN A 93 9.95 -6.92 -1.48
N SER A 94 8.92 -6.35 -0.88
CA SER A 94 8.91 -6.02 0.55
C SER A 94 7.47 -5.94 1.07
N MET A 95 7.30 -6.19 2.34
CA MET A 95 6.04 -6.02 3.05
C MET A 95 6.33 -5.63 4.50
N TRP A 96 5.59 -4.65 5.03
CA TRP A 96 5.76 -4.14 6.38
C TRP A 96 4.45 -3.60 6.93
N TYR A 97 4.36 -3.47 8.26
CA TYR A 97 3.24 -2.80 8.90
C TYR A 97 3.58 -1.38 9.33
N ASN A 98 2.54 -0.57 9.47
CA ASN A 98 2.60 0.75 10.08
C ASN A 98 1.46 0.89 11.08
N VAL A 99 1.76 1.40 12.27
CA VAL A 99 0.80 1.72 13.32
C VAL A 99 0.83 3.21 13.58
N TYR A 100 -0.30 3.87 13.45
CA TYR A 100 -0.49 5.29 13.70
C TYR A 100 -1.42 5.45 14.88
N ARG A 101 -1.01 6.22 15.89
CA ARG A 101 -1.77 6.46 17.11
C ARG A 101 -1.84 7.96 17.42
N ASP A 102 -2.91 8.35 18.10
CA ASP A 102 -3.03 9.65 18.79
C ASP A 102 -2.95 10.91 17.93
N GLY A 103 -3.37 10.83 16.66
CA GLY A 103 -3.74 12.00 15.86
C GLY A 103 -2.63 12.97 15.46
N LYS A 104 -1.39 12.61 15.67
CA LYS A 104 -0.22 13.42 15.28
C LYS A 104 0.73 12.67 14.36
N CYS A 105 0.35 11.44 14.00
CA CYS A 105 1.16 10.62 13.14
C CYS A 105 0.96 11.03 11.69
N TRP A 106 2.03 11.24 10.99
CA TRP A 106 2.00 11.51 9.56
C TRP A 106 3.20 10.88 8.87
N HIS A 107 3.00 10.60 7.60
CA HIS A 107 4.07 10.16 6.73
C HIS A 107 4.17 11.13 5.56
N LYS A 108 5.33 11.75 5.37
CA LYS A 108 5.56 12.71 4.29
C LYS A 108 5.24 12.11 2.93
N THR A 109 4.91 12.97 1.99
CA THR A 109 4.75 12.59 0.58
C THR A 109 6.04 11.95 0.08
N HIS A 110 5.90 10.74 -0.47
CA HIS A 110 6.99 9.93 -0.99
C HIS A 110 6.53 9.03 -2.13
N THR A 111 7.46 8.36 -2.77
CA THR A 111 7.28 7.34 -3.81
C THR A 111 8.16 6.13 -3.51
N HIS A 112 7.95 5.03 -4.22
CA HIS A 112 8.75 3.80 -4.10
C HIS A 112 9.49 3.51 -5.43
N PRO A 113 10.62 4.21 -5.71
CA PRO A 113 11.24 4.22 -7.04
C PRO A 113 11.80 2.86 -7.49
N SER A 114 12.01 1.93 -6.57
CA SER A 114 12.56 0.60 -6.88
C SER A 114 11.50 -0.47 -7.11
N SER A 115 10.22 -0.08 -7.19
CA SER A 115 9.09 -0.98 -7.32
C SER A 115 8.22 -0.60 -8.51
N THR A 116 7.43 -1.55 -9.03
CA THR A 116 6.47 -1.29 -10.10
C THR A 116 5.12 -0.87 -9.54
N PHE A 117 4.64 -1.62 -8.57
CA PHE A 117 3.39 -1.34 -7.86
C PHE A 117 3.63 -1.33 -6.35
N SER A 118 2.87 -0.49 -5.68
CA SER A 118 2.79 -0.47 -4.22
C SER A 118 1.35 -0.72 -3.79
N GLY A 119 1.19 -1.35 -2.63
CA GLY A 119 -0.11 -1.61 -2.06
C GLY A 119 -0.18 -1.28 -0.59
N ILE A 120 -1.38 -0.95 -0.13
CA ILE A 120 -1.69 -0.64 1.26
C ILE A 120 -2.96 -1.37 1.64
N TYR A 121 -2.86 -2.31 2.56
CA TYR A 121 -4.02 -2.95 3.18
C TYR A 121 -4.41 -2.21 4.45
N LEU A 122 -5.64 -1.73 4.53
CA LEU A 122 -6.21 -1.03 5.67
C LEU A 122 -6.73 -2.05 6.68
N LEU A 123 -5.82 -2.57 7.52
CA LEU A 123 -6.12 -3.63 8.48
C LEU A 123 -7.02 -3.15 9.62
N HIS A 124 -6.79 -1.92 10.10
CA HIS A 124 -7.62 -1.27 11.12
C HIS A 124 -7.67 0.22 10.85
N LEU A 125 -8.85 0.79 10.90
CA LEU A 125 -9.08 2.20 10.59
C LEU A 125 -10.14 2.79 11.50
N GLU A 126 -9.76 3.77 12.31
CA GLU A 126 -10.67 4.56 13.12
C GLU A 126 -10.66 6.01 12.66
N GLY A 127 -11.84 6.57 12.44
CA GLY A 127 -12.02 7.97 12.06
C GLY A 127 -11.53 8.31 10.66
N GLU A 128 -11.27 9.59 10.42
CA GLU A 128 -10.82 10.10 9.12
C GLU A 128 -9.29 9.98 8.96
N ASN A 129 -8.79 8.76 8.99
CA ASN A 129 -7.37 8.48 8.76
C ASN A 129 -7.20 7.83 7.42
N GLY A 130 -6.22 8.27 6.65
CA GLY A 130 -6.07 7.66 5.36
C GLY A 130 -4.79 7.99 4.64
N THR A 131 -4.64 7.30 3.52
CA THR A 131 -3.65 7.60 2.51
C THR A 131 -4.21 8.67 1.59
N VAL A 132 -3.40 9.67 1.32
CA VAL A 132 -3.71 10.76 0.39
C VAL A 132 -2.73 10.68 -0.77
N PHE A 133 -3.25 10.76 -1.99
CA PHE A 133 -2.44 10.72 -3.19
C PHE A 133 -2.32 12.13 -3.79
N THR A 134 -1.14 12.44 -4.31
CA THR A 134 -0.84 13.72 -4.93
C THR A 134 -0.57 13.52 -6.41
N GLN A 135 -1.35 14.20 -7.25
CA GLN A 135 -1.08 14.20 -8.68
C GLN A 135 0.01 15.22 -9.01
N LEU A 136 1.11 14.76 -9.62
CA LEU A 136 2.15 15.65 -10.11
C LEU A 136 1.74 16.27 -11.44
N GLY A 137 1.89 17.60 -11.55
CA GLY A 137 1.91 18.30 -12.84
C GLY A 137 0.61 18.93 -13.30
N HIS A 138 -0.51 18.82 -12.60
CA HIS A 138 -1.74 19.54 -12.94
C HIS A 138 -2.43 20.11 -11.70
N GLN A 139 -2.32 21.41 -11.51
CA GLN A 139 -3.05 22.15 -10.48
C GLN A 139 -4.58 22.20 -10.73
N LEU A 140 -5.05 21.71 -11.88
CA LEU A 140 -6.45 21.79 -12.30
C LEU A 140 -7.26 20.52 -12.05
N PHE A 141 -6.61 19.41 -11.70
CA PHE A 141 -7.31 18.14 -11.42
C PHE A 141 -7.01 17.70 -10.00
N GLU A 142 -7.96 17.90 -9.11
CA GLU A 142 -7.95 17.24 -7.81
C GLU A 142 -8.15 15.74 -8.03
N MET A 143 -7.27 14.93 -7.45
CA MET A 143 -7.57 13.50 -7.33
C MET A 143 -8.77 13.37 -6.41
N ASN A 144 -9.82 12.76 -6.92
CA ASN A 144 -11.05 12.50 -6.14
C ASN A 144 -10.86 11.46 -5.03
N TYR A 145 -9.62 11.05 -4.75
CA TYR A 145 -9.30 10.10 -3.70
C TYR A 145 -8.69 10.81 -2.49
N ASN A 146 -9.39 10.83 -1.39
CA ASN A 146 -8.98 11.46 -0.14
C ASN A 146 -9.19 10.51 1.07
N THR A 147 -8.97 11.00 2.27
CA THR A 147 -9.09 10.18 3.49
C THR A 147 -10.47 9.53 3.65
N LYS A 148 -11.55 10.14 3.16
CA LYS A 148 -12.92 9.60 3.23
C LYS A 148 -13.14 8.39 2.33
N ASN A 149 -12.29 8.20 1.34
CA ASN A 149 -12.35 7.03 0.45
C ASN A 149 -11.62 5.81 1.01
N ASN A 150 -10.89 5.98 2.12
CA ASN A 150 -10.23 4.86 2.77
C ASN A 150 -11.25 4.04 3.56
N VAL A 151 -11.36 2.76 3.27
CA VAL A 151 -12.29 1.84 3.90
C VAL A 151 -11.52 0.70 4.56
N GLU A 152 -11.82 0.44 5.84
CA GLU A 152 -11.22 -0.69 6.54
C GLU A 152 -11.53 -2.01 5.81
N GLY A 153 -10.52 -2.87 5.71
CA GLY A 153 -10.61 -4.13 4.99
C GLY A 153 -10.30 -4.06 3.50
N GLU A 154 -10.01 -2.88 2.97
CA GLU A 154 -9.61 -2.73 1.57
C GLU A 154 -8.10 -2.75 1.38
N VAL A 155 -7.69 -3.24 0.22
CA VAL A 155 -6.35 -3.04 -0.35
C VAL A 155 -6.43 -1.96 -1.42
N ILE A 156 -5.51 -1.04 -1.34
CA ILE A 156 -5.29 0.03 -2.31
C ILE A 156 -4.02 -0.31 -3.07
N ILE A 157 -4.07 -0.49 -4.40
CA ILE A 157 -2.90 -0.75 -5.25
C ILE A 157 -2.74 0.39 -6.23
N PHE A 158 -1.50 0.84 -6.41
CA PHE A 158 -1.18 1.98 -7.26
C PHE A 158 0.24 1.86 -7.84
N PRO A 159 0.55 2.58 -8.94
CA PRO A 159 1.91 2.68 -9.43
C PRO A 159 2.86 3.23 -8.38
N SER A 160 3.99 2.59 -8.15
CA SER A 160 4.94 2.97 -7.10
C SER A 160 5.53 4.38 -7.28
N SER A 161 5.46 4.92 -8.48
CA SER A 161 5.84 6.31 -8.80
C SER A 161 4.79 7.35 -8.39
N LEU A 162 3.57 6.92 -8.01
CA LEU A 162 2.52 7.84 -7.59
C LEU A 162 2.81 8.38 -6.19
N PRO A 163 3.01 9.70 -6.03
CA PRO A 163 3.31 10.29 -4.74
C PRO A 163 2.11 10.18 -3.80
N HIS A 164 2.38 9.75 -2.58
CA HIS A 164 1.37 9.59 -1.55
C HIS A 164 1.91 9.93 -0.17
N SER A 165 1.02 10.24 0.72
CA SER A 165 1.29 10.58 2.11
C SER A 165 0.25 9.93 3.01
N VAL A 166 0.52 9.88 4.31
CA VAL A 166 -0.46 9.48 5.31
C VAL A 166 -0.73 10.66 6.22
N VAL A 167 -2.01 10.90 6.44
CA VAL A 167 -2.49 11.89 7.39
C VAL A 167 -3.36 11.16 8.41
N SER A 168 -3.08 11.38 9.69
CA SER A 168 -3.83 10.78 10.80
C SER A 168 -4.33 11.88 11.72
N PHE A 169 -5.64 12.01 11.85
CA PHE A 169 -6.30 13.00 12.67
C PHE A 169 -6.97 12.36 13.90
N GLY A 170 -6.20 12.08 14.90
CA GLY A 170 -6.74 11.78 16.25
C GLY A 170 -7.20 10.36 16.51
N THR A 171 -6.90 9.41 15.65
CA THR A 171 -7.44 8.07 15.74
C THR A 171 -6.41 7.00 15.41
N HIS A 172 -6.77 5.78 15.65
CA HIS A 172 -5.91 4.64 15.47
C HIS A 172 -6.02 4.05 14.05
N LYS A 173 -4.89 3.82 13.40
CA LYS A 173 -4.79 3.15 12.11
C LYS A 173 -3.68 2.12 12.15
N VAL A 174 -3.96 0.94 11.61
CA VAL A 174 -2.94 -0.07 11.29
C VAL A 174 -3.05 -0.44 9.83
N SER A 175 -1.96 -0.36 9.12
CA SER A 175 -1.88 -0.76 7.72
C SER A 175 -0.73 -1.73 7.48
N ILE A 176 -0.90 -2.60 6.49
CA ILE A 176 0.16 -3.43 5.93
C ILE A 176 0.47 -2.89 4.54
N SER A 177 1.69 -2.47 4.35
CA SER A 177 2.17 -1.95 3.07
C SER A 177 3.05 -2.97 2.38
N PHE A 178 3.03 -2.99 1.06
CA PHE A 178 3.86 -3.90 0.29
C PHE A 178 4.28 -3.29 -1.05
N ASN A 179 5.37 -3.81 -1.60
CA ASN A 179 5.87 -3.44 -2.91
C ASN A 179 5.99 -4.67 -3.80
N ILE A 180 5.57 -4.52 -5.04
CA ILE A 180 5.67 -5.54 -6.09
C ILE A 180 6.59 -5.03 -7.19
N MET A 181 7.58 -5.86 -7.54
CA MET A 181 8.39 -5.68 -8.73
C MET A 181 7.81 -6.58 -9.83
N SER A 182 7.44 -5.97 -10.95
CA SER A 182 7.01 -6.69 -12.15
C SER A 182 8.03 -6.49 -13.25
N ARG A 183 8.45 -7.58 -13.88
CA ARG A 183 9.39 -7.56 -15.01
C ARG A 183 8.67 -8.07 -16.25
N ASN A 184 8.91 -7.41 -17.34
CA ASN A 184 8.51 -7.92 -18.64
C ASN A 184 9.73 -8.57 -19.28
N GLU A 185 9.74 -9.90 -19.38
CA GLU A 185 10.86 -10.66 -19.98
C GLU A 185 11.17 -10.25 -21.42
N LYS A 186 10.17 -9.72 -22.15
CA LYS A 186 10.35 -9.32 -23.55
C LYS A 186 11.29 -8.14 -23.74
N TYR A 187 11.49 -7.32 -22.75
CA TYR A 187 12.27 -6.10 -22.84
C TYR A 187 13.58 -6.15 -22.06
N GLY A 188 13.99 -7.36 -21.61
CA GLY A 188 15.31 -7.60 -21.04
C GLY A 188 15.90 -6.43 -20.25
N ASN A 189 16.85 -6.60 -19.45
CA ASN A 189 17.54 -5.57 -18.67
C ASN A 189 17.88 -4.31 -19.50
N ILE A 190 16.95 -3.37 -19.63
CA ILE A 190 17.20 -2.05 -20.25
C ILE A 190 17.51 -0.99 -19.18
N PHE A 191 17.79 -1.42 -17.95
CA PHE A 191 18.35 -0.52 -16.92
C PHE A 191 19.36 -1.27 -16.06
#